data_712914746d794e6fd597e5a085d37934
#
_entry.id   712914746d794e6fd597e5a085d37934
#
_cell.length_a   1.000
_cell.length_b   1.000
_cell.length_c   1.000
_cell.angle_alpha   90.00
_cell.angle_beta   90.00
_cell.angle_gamma   90.00
#
_symmetry.space_group_name_H-M   'P 1'
#
loop_
_entity.id
_entity.type
_entity.pdbx_description
1 polymer ?
#
loop_
_entity_poly.entity_id
_entity_poly.type
_entity_poly.pdbx_seq_one_letter_code
_entity_poly.pdbx_strand_id
1 'polypeptide(L)'
;MVKLFSCKAHDGDYFWLRYKHDAEELYHNLVMDGGRKSNASDFCEMLKRIYENGEKIDAMVLTHFDQDHIMGMLAGLQKAQKKNCIPEIEALYFNTGEGYWKHHRIEKEYVIFPEETVKVSVIDRLGYSAGDLIKLMDFFQS
;
A
#
# COMPACT_ATOMS: atom_id res chain seq x y z
N MET A 1 -3.03 24.11 -1.87
CA MET A 1 -1.66 23.81 -1.35
C MET A 1 -1.32 22.35 -1.65
N VAL A 2 -0.11 22.10 -2.15
CA VAL A 2 0.39 20.74 -2.46
C VAL A 2 1.72 20.53 -1.75
N LYS A 3 1.92 19.35 -1.14
CA LYS A 3 3.17 18.93 -0.48
C LYS A 3 3.51 17.52 -0.96
N LEU A 4 4.70 17.34 -1.52
CA LEU A 4 5.23 16.03 -1.89
C LEU A 4 6.41 15.69 -0.96
N PHE A 5 6.30 14.54 -0.31
CA PHE A 5 7.37 13.95 0.48
C PHE A 5 7.95 12.77 -0.30
N SER A 6 9.21 12.90 -0.69
CA SER A 6 10.02 11.77 -1.17
C SER A 6 10.72 11.18 0.06
N CYS A 7 10.30 10.01 0.46
CA CYS A 7 10.84 9.36 1.64
C CYS A 7 12.11 8.57 1.29
N LYS A 8 13.03 8.48 2.22
CA LYS A 8 14.28 7.76 2.00
C LYS A 8 14.02 6.26 1.93
N ALA A 9 13.90 5.72 0.73
CA ALA A 9 13.59 4.32 0.45
C ALA A 9 14.78 3.50 -0.07
N HIS A 10 16.00 4.07 -0.02
CA HIS A 10 17.24 3.49 -0.55
C HIS A 10 17.15 3.23 -2.06
N ASP A 11 16.96 1.99 -2.46
CA ASP A 11 16.84 1.52 -3.84
C ASP A 11 15.40 1.25 -4.29
N GLY A 12 14.42 1.48 -3.41
CA GLY A 12 12.99 1.41 -3.74
C GLY A 12 12.35 2.79 -3.84
N ASP A 13 11.05 2.80 -3.95
CA ASP A 13 10.26 4.02 -4.01
C ASP A 13 9.33 4.13 -2.79
N TYR A 14 9.15 5.36 -2.31
CA TYR A 14 8.20 5.70 -1.27
C TYR A 14 7.88 7.19 -1.34
N PHE A 15 6.66 7.53 -1.76
CA PHE A 15 6.18 8.90 -1.89
C PHE A 15 4.88 9.10 -1.13
N TRP A 16 4.75 10.27 -0.52
CA TRP A 16 3.52 10.73 0.10
C TRP A 16 3.17 12.11 -0.43
N LEU A 17 2.07 12.20 -1.16
CA LEU A 17 1.51 13.44 -1.66
C LEU A 17 0.35 13.87 -0.77
N ARG A 18 0.39 15.12 -0.29
CA ARG A 18 -0.70 15.77 0.42
C ARG A 18 -1.14 17.00 -0.35
N TYR A 19 -2.43 17.14 -0.54
CA TYR A 19 -2.97 18.32 -1.21
C TYR A 19 -4.32 18.71 -0.62
N LYS A 20 -4.65 20.00 -0.69
CA LYS A 20 -5.98 20.53 -0.37
C LYS A 20 -6.25 21.82 -1.11
N HIS A 21 -7.52 22.12 -1.37
CA HIS A 21 -7.96 23.42 -1.80
C HIS A 21 -7.99 24.40 -0.61
N ASP A 22 -7.98 25.70 -0.88
CA ASP A 22 -7.91 26.71 0.19
C ASP A 22 -9.15 26.70 1.11
N ALA A 23 -10.30 26.26 0.60
CA ALA A 23 -11.56 26.15 1.38
C ALA A 23 -11.67 24.88 2.22
N GLU A 24 -10.75 23.92 2.06
CA GLU A 24 -10.76 22.66 2.80
C GLU A 24 -9.94 22.75 4.08
N GLU A 25 -10.44 22.15 5.16
CA GLU A 25 -9.71 22.06 6.42
C GLU A 25 -8.71 20.90 6.40
N LEU A 26 -9.11 19.75 5.86
CA LEU A 26 -8.31 18.52 5.85
C LEU A 26 -7.55 18.35 4.52
N TYR A 27 -6.42 17.67 4.60
CA TYR A 27 -5.66 17.27 3.44
C TYR A 27 -6.18 15.96 2.84
N HIS A 28 -6.15 15.89 1.53
CA HIS A 28 -6.18 14.64 0.78
C HIS A 28 -4.79 14.01 0.79
N ASN A 29 -4.74 12.69 0.85
CA ASN A 29 -3.48 11.97 0.92
C ASN A 29 -3.43 10.88 -0.16
N LEU A 30 -2.35 10.87 -0.94
CA LEU A 30 -2.00 9.81 -1.86
C LEU A 30 -0.65 9.24 -1.43
N VAL A 31 -0.59 7.92 -1.29
CA VAL A 31 0.64 7.19 -0.92
C VAL A 31 1.04 6.29 -2.08
N MET A 32 2.29 6.34 -2.50
CA MET A 32 2.83 5.52 -3.57
C MET A 32 4.04 4.75 -3.08
N ASP A 33 3.93 3.43 -3.12
CA ASP A 33 4.91 2.48 -2.60
C ASP A 33 5.24 2.68 -1.12
N GLY A 34 6.06 1.84 -0.55
CA GLY A 34 6.39 1.91 0.87
C GLY A 34 7.86 1.64 1.18
N GLY A 35 8.67 1.46 0.13
CA GLY A 35 10.08 1.13 0.31
C GLY A 35 10.30 -0.27 0.86
N ARG A 36 11.47 -0.49 1.41
CA ARG A 36 11.88 -1.74 2.05
C ARG A 36 11.27 -1.91 3.45
N LYS A 37 11.41 -3.11 4.00
CA LYS A 37 10.99 -3.40 5.39
C LYS A 37 11.60 -2.45 6.43
N SER A 38 12.80 -1.94 6.19
CA SER A 38 13.44 -0.91 7.03
C SER A 38 12.65 0.40 7.09
N ASN A 39 11.78 0.68 6.11
CA ASN A 39 10.90 1.85 6.09
C ASN A 39 9.60 1.65 6.88
N ALA A 40 9.35 0.46 7.44
CA ALA A 40 8.10 0.14 8.11
C ALA A 40 7.76 1.09 9.27
N SER A 41 8.75 1.56 10.01
CA SER A 41 8.54 2.51 11.10
C SER A 41 8.15 3.89 10.58
N ASP A 42 8.82 4.38 9.56
CA ASP A 42 8.50 5.67 8.93
C ASP A 42 7.11 5.62 8.27
N PHE A 43 6.78 4.51 7.63
CA PHE A 43 5.46 4.29 7.04
C PHE A 43 4.37 4.28 8.12
N CYS A 44 4.61 3.60 9.24
CA CYS A 44 3.70 3.59 10.38
C CYS A 44 3.51 5.00 10.97
N GLU A 45 4.57 5.79 11.11
CA GLU A 45 4.47 7.17 11.62
C GLU A 45 3.70 8.08 10.65
N MET A 46 3.85 7.90 9.35
CA MET A 46 3.03 8.59 8.35
C MET A 46 1.54 8.25 8.52
N LEU A 47 1.18 6.97 8.62
CA LEU A 47 -0.19 6.52 8.85
C LEU A 47 -0.76 7.11 10.14
N LYS A 48 0.00 7.05 11.23
CA LYS A 48 -0.38 7.63 12.53
C LYS A 48 -0.66 9.12 12.42
N ARG A 49 0.21 9.87 11.72
CA ARG A 49 0.02 11.31 11.51
C ARG A 49 -1.26 11.63 10.74
N ILE A 50 -1.55 10.88 9.69
CA ILE A 50 -2.79 11.03 8.92
C ILE A 50 -4.00 10.74 9.83
N TYR A 51 -3.94 9.65 10.60
CA TYR A 51 -4.98 9.24 11.55
C TYR A 51 -5.24 10.30 12.63
N GLU A 52 -4.19 10.80 13.29
CA GLU A 52 -4.29 11.81 14.35
C GLU A 52 -4.82 13.15 13.86
N ASN A 53 -4.59 13.48 12.59
CA ASN A 53 -5.15 14.67 11.96
C ASN A 53 -6.64 14.51 11.57
N GLY A 54 -7.24 13.33 11.74
CA GLY A 54 -8.59 13.04 11.26
C GLY A 54 -8.70 12.98 9.74
N GLU A 55 -7.59 12.80 9.06
CA GLU A 55 -7.49 12.70 7.61
C GLU A 55 -7.60 11.22 7.16
N LYS A 56 -7.87 11.01 5.88
CA LYS A 56 -7.89 9.69 5.24
C LYS A 56 -6.84 9.60 4.14
N ILE A 57 -6.61 8.38 3.66
CA ILE A 57 -5.85 8.13 2.45
C ILE A 57 -6.84 7.89 1.31
N ASP A 58 -6.89 8.81 0.35
CA ASP A 58 -7.79 8.71 -0.81
C ASP A 58 -7.34 7.61 -1.77
N ALA A 59 -6.03 7.46 -1.93
CA ALA A 59 -5.47 6.38 -2.72
C ALA A 59 -4.11 5.93 -2.19
N MET A 60 -3.94 4.62 -2.14
CA MET A 60 -2.67 3.94 -1.92
C MET A 60 -2.31 3.20 -3.20
N VAL A 61 -1.13 3.45 -3.74
CA VAL A 61 -0.68 2.90 -5.02
C VAL A 61 0.54 2.03 -4.79
N LEU A 62 0.49 0.79 -5.22
CA LEU A 62 1.64 -0.09 -5.29
C LEU A 62 2.04 -0.27 -6.76
N THR A 63 3.17 0.33 -7.15
CA THR A 63 3.64 0.31 -8.53
C THR A 63 4.21 -1.06 -8.93
N HIS A 64 4.91 -1.69 -8.00
CA HIS A 64 5.47 -3.05 -8.12
C HIS A 64 5.28 -3.80 -6.82
N PHE A 65 5.22 -5.11 -6.86
CA PHE A 65 5.19 -5.96 -5.66
C PHE A 65 6.57 -6.50 -5.25
N ASP A 66 7.64 -5.92 -5.77
CA ASP A 66 9.01 -6.22 -5.34
C ASP A 66 9.24 -5.75 -3.90
N GLN A 67 10.17 -6.38 -3.20
CA GLN A 67 10.37 -6.15 -1.76
C GLN A 67 10.72 -4.71 -1.40
N ASP A 68 11.39 -4.00 -2.29
CA ASP A 68 11.78 -2.61 -2.13
C ASP A 68 10.64 -1.60 -2.39
N HIS A 69 9.45 -2.08 -2.74
CA HIS A 69 8.23 -1.29 -2.90
C HIS A 69 7.14 -1.68 -1.90
N ILE A 70 6.92 -2.99 -1.67
CA ILE A 70 5.79 -3.50 -0.89
C ILE A 70 6.10 -3.69 0.60
N MET A 71 7.34 -4.03 0.97
CA MET A 71 7.62 -4.49 2.33
C MET A 71 7.47 -3.41 3.40
N GLY A 72 7.83 -2.18 3.08
CA GLY A 72 7.63 -1.04 3.98
C GLY A 72 6.14 -0.74 4.20
N MET A 73 5.35 -0.79 3.12
CA MET A 73 3.90 -0.62 3.17
C MET A 73 3.25 -1.70 4.04
N LEU A 74 3.47 -2.97 3.72
CA LEU A 74 2.88 -4.10 4.46
C LEU A 74 3.27 -4.09 5.95
N ALA A 75 4.56 -4.00 6.24
CA ALA A 75 5.03 -4.02 7.62
C ALA A 75 4.63 -2.75 8.38
N GLY A 76 4.55 -1.60 7.71
CA GLY A 76 4.06 -0.35 8.27
C GLY A 76 2.58 -0.40 8.64
N LEU A 77 1.75 -0.95 7.75
CA LEU A 77 0.32 -1.19 8.01
C LEU A 77 0.11 -2.14 9.19
N GLN A 78 0.87 -3.24 9.26
CA GLN A 78 0.80 -4.19 10.38
C GLN A 78 1.19 -3.54 11.72
N LYS A 79 2.21 -2.66 11.72
CA LYS A 79 2.58 -1.88 12.92
C LYS A 79 1.48 -0.90 13.33
N ALA A 80 0.91 -0.18 12.38
CA ALA A 80 -0.16 0.78 12.65
C ALA A 80 -1.44 0.08 13.16
N GLN A 81 -1.75 -1.11 12.63
CA GLN A 81 -2.85 -1.93 13.11
C GLN A 81 -2.68 -2.31 14.60
N LYS A 82 -1.49 -2.75 14.99
CA LYS A 82 -1.18 -3.07 16.39
C LYS A 82 -1.29 -1.85 17.32
N LYS A 83 -1.06 -0.65 16.80
CA LYS A 83 -1.18 0.62 17.53
C LYS A 83 -2.57 1.25 17.44
N ASN A 84 -3.52 0.64 16.72
CA ASN A 84 -4.86 1.19 16.45
C ASN A 84 -4.82 2.61 15.85
N CYS A 85 -3.91 2.85 14.92
CA CYS A 85 -3.72 4.16 14.29
C CYS A 85 -3.70 4.09 12.76
N ILE A 86 -4.52 3.19 12.17
CA ILE A 86 -4.72 3.14 10.71
C ILE A 86 -5.80 4.15 10.35
N PRO A 87 -5.51 5.13 9.46
CA PRO A 87 -6.54 5.99 8.89
C PRO A 87 -7.47 5.19 7.97
N GLU A 88 -8.62 5.76 7.65
CA GLU A 88 -9.45 5.24 6.56
C GLU A 88 -8.65 5.25 5.25
N ILE A 89 -8.70 4.15 4.50
CA ILE A 89 -8.05 4.00 3.20
C ILE A 89 -9.16 3.70 2.19
N GLU A 90 -9.43 4.66 1.28
CA GLU A 90 -10.54 4.53 0.33
C GLU A 90 -10.24 3.54 -0.79
N ALA A 91 -9.01 3.55 -1.31
CA ALA A 91 -8.65 2.71 -2.45
C ALA A 91 -7.19 2.23 -2.39
N LEU A 92 -6.99 0.99 -2.81
CA LEU A 92 -5.67 0.43 -3.10
C LEU A 92 -5.58 0.10 -4.58
N TYR A 93 -4.63 0.71 -5.27
CA TYR A 93 -4.34 0.44 -6.68
C TYR A 93 -3.03 -0.31 -6.80
N PHE A 94 -3.00 -1.35 -7.61
CA PHE A 94 -1.76 -2.04 -7.94
C PHE A 94 -1.84 -2.64 -9.34
N ASN A 95 -0.68 -2.78 -9.96
CA ASN A 95 -0.58 -3.39 -11.28
C ASN A 95 -0.71 -4.92 -11.15
N THR A 96 -1.84 -5.46 -11.54
CA THR A 96 -2.06 -6.91 -11.58
C THR A 96 -1.23 -7.60 -12.65
N GLY A 97 -0.68 -6.82 -13.61
CA GLY A 97 0.16 -7.34 -14.67
C GLY A 97 -0.45 -8.55 -15.37
N GLU A 98 -1.59 -8.40 -16.08
CA GLU A 98 -2.25 -9.53 -16.75
C GLU A 98 -1.25 -10.39 -17.55
N GLY A 99 -0.23 -9.76 -18.15
CA GLY A 99 0.86 -10.43 -18.82
C GLY A 99 1.78 -11.22 -17.88
N TYR A 100 2.07 -10.70 -16.69
CA TYR A 100 2.86 -11.35 -15.68
C TYR A 100 2.15 -12.59 -15.11
N TRP A 101 0.87 -12.44 -14.80
CA TRP A 101 0.05 -13.50 -14.23
C TRP A 101 -0.22 -14.66 -15.20
N LYS A 102 -0.29 -14.41 -16.50
CA LYS A 102 -0.41 -15.46 -17.52
C LYS A 102 0.77 -16.42 -17.56
N HIS A 103 1.95 -15.97 -17.16
CA HIS A 103 3.17 -16.78 -17.11
C HIS A 103 3.42 -17.45 -15.74
N HIS A 104 2.71 -17.00 -14.73
CA HIS A 104 2.88 -17.44 -13.35
C HIS A 104 1.52 -17.90 -12.82
N ARG A 105 1.24 -19.17 -12.87
CA ARG A 105 -0.05 -19.72 -12.41
C ARG A 105 -0.38 -19.32 -10.98
N ILE A 106 -1.43 -18.58 -10.78
CA ILE A 106 -1.90 -18.09 -9.52
C ILE A 106 -3.22 -18.81 -9.17
N GLU A 107 -3.44 -19.40 -7.98
CA GLU A 107 -4.57 -20.28 -7.60
C GLU A 107 -5.45 -19.82 -6.44
N LYS A 108 -5.45 -18.54 -6.09
CA LYS A 108 -6.38 -18.00 -5.07
C LYS A 108 -7.25 -16.90 -5.64
N GLU A 109 -8.50 -16.86 -5.23
CA GLU A 109 -9.40 -15.75 -5.52
C GLU A 109 -9.28 -14.67 -4.43
N TYR A 110 -9.06 -13.42 -4.85
CA TYR A 110 -9.03 -12.27 -3.95
C TYR A 110 -10.04 -11.22 -4.40
N VAL A 111 -10.76 -10.68 -3.47
CA VAL A 111 -11.57 -9.48 -3.67
C VAL A 111 -10.67 -8.29 -3.39
N ILE A 112 -10.34 -7.51 -4.40
CA ILE A 112 -9.46 -6.35 -4.28
C ILE A 112 -10.25 -5.12 -3.88
N PHE A 113 -11.45 -4.99 -4.41
CA PHE A 113 -12.44 -3.99 -4.05
C PHE A 113 -13.79 -4.66 -3.86
N PRO A 114 -14.74 -4.05 -3.14
CA PRO A 114 -16.07 -4.65 -2.93
C PRO A 114 -16.78 -5.08 -4.21
N GLU A 115 -16.40 -4.54 -5.35
CA GLU A 115 -17.05 -4.75 -6.65
C GLU A 115 -16.23 -5.60 -7.62
N GLU A 116 -14.96 -5.90 -7.32
CA GLU A 116 -14.07 -6.63 -8.23
C GLU A 116 -13.43 -7.84 -7.57
N THR A 117 -13.68 -9.02 -8.10
CA THR A 117 -13.02 -10.26 -7.72
C THR A 117 -11.92 -10.57 -8.73
N VAL A 118 -10.68 -10.56 -8.28
CA VAL A 118 -9.53 -10.98 -9.09
C VAL A 118 -9.12 -12.38 -8.68
N LYS A 119 -9.14 -13.30 -9.64
CA LYS A 119 -8.64 -14.66 -9.46
C LYS A 119 -7.13 -14.67 -9.58
N VAL A 120 -6.47 -14.94 -8.49
CA VAL A 120 -5.03 -14.94 -8.40
C VAL A 120 -4.57 -16.29 -7.87
N SER A 121 -3.97 -17.18 -8.70
CA SER A 121 -3.47 -18.50 -8.32
C SER A 121 -1.92 -18.52 -8.22
N VAL A 122 -1.31 -18.61 -7.03
CA VAL A 122 0.15 -18.56 -6.84
C VAL A 122 0.75 -19.96 -6.79
N ILE A 123 1.58 -20.34 -7.75
CA ILE A 123 2.46 -21.50 -7.62
C ILE A 123 3.69 -21.14 -6.79
N ASP A 124 4.13 -22.07 -5.96
CA ASP A 124 5.24 -22.01 -4.99
C ASP A 124 6.61 -21.50 -5.49
N ARG A 125 6.70 -21.01 -6.71
CA ARG A 125 7.96 -20.53 -7.32
C ARG A 125 8.03 -19.05 -7.61
N LEU A 126 6.96 -18.32 -7.34
CA LEU A 126 6.98 -16.86 -7.42
C LEU A 126 7.63 -16.36 -6.13
N GLY A 127 8.81 -15.79 -6.26
CA GLY A 127 9.65 -15.39 -5.16
C GLY A 127 8.91 -14.60 -4.07
N TYR A 128 9.56 -14.32 -2.98
CA TYR A 128 9.05 -13.69 -1.76
C TYR A 128 8.05 -12.53 -1.97
N SER A 129 8.17 -11.83 -3.08
CA SER A 129 7.38 -10.65 -3.42
C SER A 129 5.90 -10.94 -3.68
N ALA A 130 5.57 -12.04 -4.34
CA ALA A 130 4.17 -12.41 -4.59
C ALA A 130 3.46 -12.85 -3.30
N GLY A 131 4.17 -13.53 -2.39
CA GLY A 131 3.66 -13.86 -1.07
C GLY A 131 3.37 -12.62 -0.23
N ASP A 132 4.14 -11.57 -0.39
CA ASP A 132 3.94 -10.29 0.31
C ASP A 132 2.75 -9.51 -0.27
N LEU A 133 2.54 -9.56 -1.57
CA LEU A 133 1.32 -9.02 -2.19
C LEU A 133 0.06 -9.71 -1.64
N ILE A 134 0.08 -11.05 -1.53
CA ILE A 134 -1.02 -11.81 -0.93
C ILE A 134 -1.29 -11.35 0.51
N LYS A 135 -0.26 -11.20 1.33
CA LYS A 135 -0.40 -10.71 2.71
C LYS A 135 -0.98 -9.29 2.76
N LEU A 136 -0.58 -8.43 1.83
CA LEU A 136 -1.14 -7.08 1.72
C LEU A 136 -2.62 -7.13 1.37
N MET A 137 -3.01 -7.97 0.42
CA MET A 137 -4.41 -8.16 0.04
C MET A 137 -5.23 -8.74 1.20
N ASP A 138 -4.73 -9.76 1.88
CA ASP A 138 -5.35 -10.34 3.07
C ASP A 138 -5.54 -9.30 4.19
N PHE A 139 -4.58 -8.40 4.35
CA PHE A 139 -4.66 -7.29 5.31
C PHE A 139 -5.86 -6.39 5.04
N PHE A 140 -6.12 -6.02 3.79
CA PHE A 140 -7.25 -5.16 3.41
C PHE A 140 -8.60 -5.88 3.42
N GLN A 141 -8.61 -7.21 3.45
CA GLN A 141 -9.84 -8.02 3.54
C GLN A 141 -10.23 -8.34 4.99
N SER A 142 -9.33 -8.17 5.90
CA SER A 142 -9.60 -8.38 7.34
C SER A 142 -10.29 -7.16 7.96
#